data_cbb3409d46d4dfe19c2165aed25c160a
#
_entry.id   cbb3409d46d4dfe19c2165aed25c160a
#
_cell.length_a   1.000
_cell.length_b   1.000
_cell.length_c   1.000
_cell.angle_alpha   90.00
_cell.angle_beta   90.00
_cell.angle_gamma   90.00
#
_symmetry.space_group_name_H-M   'P 1'
#
loop_
_entity.id
_entity.type
_entity.pdbx_description
1 polymer ?
#
loop_
_entity_poly.entity_id
_entity_poly.type
_entity_poly.pdbx_seq_one_letter_code
_entity_poly.pdbx_strand_id
1 'polypeptide(L)'
;MSPESTLPKQANAQKRTRRGPHTRSQIMDASLRLISERGFARTTVRDIAQEAGITDAAIYYHFQSKREILEALVEERGFVAGLQQLERVSADLPLEETLLWMAHGAINIMDENRDFLRLIFLEGLGGDESALDQYSHLTNLWESALTAVLRRYAEKGDLPGVTPEALSRQVIYLILMAFEDTLLGRHVPLRAAPEERRKALAAFADQALRQLLPRPARG
;
A
#
# COMPACT_ATOMS: atom_id res chain seq x y z
N MET A 1 15.91 -67.25 -3.62
CA MET A 1 14.87 -66.42 -4.25
C MET A 1 14.36 -65.47 -3.21
N SER A 2 14.82 -64.23 -3.21
CA SER A 2 14.38 -63.16 -2.30
C SER A 2 13.68 -62.11 -3.15
N PRO A 3 12.51 -61.57 -2.75
CA PRO A 3 11.85 -60.49 -3.47
C PRO A 3 12.37 -59.14 -3.03
N GLU A 4 12.76 -58.32 -4.01
CA GLU A 4 13.08 -56.90 -3.87
C GLU A 4 11.87 -56.09 -3.38
N SER A 5 12.10 -55.34 -2.32
CA SER A 5 11.13 -54.40 -1.76
C SER A 5 11.27 -53.04 -2.47
N THR A 6 10.27 -52.69 -3.26
CA THR A 6 10.14 -51.41 -3.91
C THR A 6 9.52 -50.41 -2.94
N LEU A 7 10.30 -49.45 -2.42
CA LEU A 7 9.81 -48.34 -1.61
C LEU A 7 9.30 -47.18 -2.49
N PRO A 8 8.23 -46.44 -2.09
CA PRO A 8 7.53 -45.52 -3.00
C PRO A 8 8.16 -44.12 -3.07
N LYS A 9 8.14 -43.55 -4.26
CA LYS A 9 8.56 -42.18 -4.63
C LYS A 9 7.67 -41.02 -4.10
N GLN A 10 7.11 -41.13 -2.90
CA GLN A 10 6.19 -40.09 -2.39
C GLN A 10 6.85 -38.95 -1.61
N ALA A 11 8.13 -39.05 -1.22
CA ALA A 11 8.82 -38.04 -0.41
C ALA A 11 9.23 -36.75 -1.18
N ASN A 12 9.20 -36.74 -2.53
CA ASN A 12 9.71 -35.65 -3.33
C ASN A 12 8.65 -34.64 -3.77
N ALA A 13 7.37 -35.00 -3.72
CA ALA A 13 6.27 -34.11 -4.12
C ALA A 13 5.91 -33.09 -3.01
N GLN A 14 5.95 -33.52 -1.75
CA GLN A 14 5.65 -32.63 -0.60
C GLN A 14 6.73 -31.57 -0.31
N LYS A 15 7.97 -31.83 -0.74
CA LYS A 15 9.09 -30.87 -0.61
C LYS A 15 9.04 -29.76 -1.68
N ARG A 16 8.41 -30.01 -2.82
CA ARG A 16 8.22 -29.02 -3.92
C ARG A 16 7.10 -28.02 -3.64
N THR A 17 6.00 -28.43 -3.02
CA THR A 17 4.84 -27.55 -2.72
C THR A 17 5.09 -26.60 -1.54
N ARG A 18 6.01 -26.90 -0.62
CA ARG A 18 6.41 -25.99 0.48
C ARG A 18 7.46 -24.95 0.08
N ARG A 19 8.20 -25.13 -1.02
CA ARG A 19 9.23 -24.18 -1.49
C ARG A 19 8.67 -23.00 -2.26
N GLY A 20 7.55 -23.13 -2.96
CA GLY A 20 7.00 -22.09 -3.82
C GLY A 20 6.60 -20.80 -3.09
N PRO A 21 5.74 -20.83 -2.06
CA PRO A 21 5.34 -19.61 -1.33
C PRO A 21 6.51 -18.95 -0.61
N HIS A 22 7.43 -19.75 -0.06
CA HIS A 22 8.62 -19.23 0.63
C HIS A 22 9.58 -18.53 -0.35
N THR A 23 9.77 -19.09 -1.55
CA THR A 23 10.65 -18.50 -2.57
C THR A 23 10.07 -17.17 -3.09
N ARG A 24 8.75 -17.09 -3.30
CA ARG A 24 8.09 -15.85 -3.73
C ARG A 24 8.27 -14.74 -2.69
N SER A 25 8.05 -15.03 -1.41
CA SER A 25 8.31 -14.08 -0.31
C SER A 25 9.77 -13.64 -0.25
N GLN A 26 10.73 -14.58 -0.40
CA GLN A 26 12.16 -14.25 -0.43
C GLN A 26 12.51 -13.29 -1.59
N ILE A 27 11.94 -13.50 -2.78
CA ILE A 27 12.13 -12.60 -3.94
C ILE A 27 11.61 -11.20 -3.59
N MET A 28 10.44 -11.11 -3.00
CA MET A 28 9.81 -9.83 -2.65
C MET A 28 10.59 -9.09 -1.57
N ASP A 29 11.05 -9.79 -0.52
CA ASP A 29 11.86 -9.19 0.55
C ASP A 29 13.22 -8.68 0.02
N ALA A 30 13.88 -9.46 -0.86
CA ALA A 30 15.13 -9.07 -1.52
C ALA A 30 14.89 -7.86 -2.45
N SER A 31 13.83 -7.89 -3.24
CA SER A 31 13.46 -6.80 -4.14
C SER A 31 13.24 -5.51 -3.37
N LEU A 32 12.44 -5.57 -2.31
CA LEU A 32 12.17 -4.40 -1.50
C LEU A 32 13.43 -3.78 -0.92
N ARG A 33 14.35 -4.60 -0.34
CA ARG A 33 15.61 -4.09 0.19
C ARG A 33 16.43 -3.38 -0.87
N LEU A 34 16.69 -4.06 -2.00
CA LEU A 34 17.52 -3.52 -3.07
C LEU A 34 16.91 -2.26 -3.70
N ILE A 35 15.59 -2.28 -3.93
CA ILE A 35 14.89 -1.15 -4.52
C ILE A 35 14.90 0.04 -3.54
N SER A 36 14.72 -0.19 -2.24
CA SER A 36 14.81 0.88 -1.23
C SER A 36 16.22 1.49 -1.10
N GLU A 37 17.27 0.68 -1.32
CA GLU A 37 18.66 1.13 -1.20
C GLU A 37 19.16 1.84 -2.48
N ARG A 38 18.79 1.34 -3.66
CA ARG A 38 19.42 1.72 -4.93
C ARG A 38 18.47 2.35 -5.93
N GLY A 39 17.15 2.33 -5.66
CA GLY A 39 16.10 2.72 -6.58
C GLY A 39 15.65 1.59 -7.52
N PHE A 40 14.44 1.73 -8.07
CA PHE A 40 13.85 0.73 -8.96
C PHE A 40 14.64 0.62 -10.27
N ALA A 41 14.98 1.74 -10.90
CA ALA A 41 15.68 1.76 -12.19
C ALA A 41 17.03 1.03 -12.13
N ARG A 42 17.79 1.19 -11.05
CA ARG A 42 19.14 0.61 -10.87
C ARG A 42 19.15 -0.81 -10.34
N THR A 43 18.02 -1.37 -9.94
CA THR A 43 17.90 -2.75 -9.47
C THR A 43 17.57 -3.66 -10.65
N THR A 44 18.34 -4.73 -10.85
CA THR A 44 18.10 -5.73 -11.90
C THR A 44 17.51 -7.02 -11.31
N VAL A 45 16.86 -7.84 -12.17
CA VAL A 45 16.38 -9.18 -11.78
C VAL A 45 17.54 -10.05 -11.27
N ARG A 46 18.73 -9.90 -11.86
CA ARG A 46 19.94 -10.61 -11.42
C ARG A 46 20.39 -10.20 -10.02
N ASP A 47 20.32 -8.91 -9.70
CA ASP A 47 20.65 -8.44 -8.34
C ASP A 47 19.68 -9.01 -7.31
N ILE A 48 18.39 -9.04 -7.66
CA ILE A 48 17.34 -9.63 -6.82
C ILE A 48 17.57 -11.13 -6.61
N ALA A 49 17.94 -11.87 -7.67
CA ALA A 49 18.25 -13.28 -7.58
C ALA A 49 19.43 -13.55 -6.66
N GLN A 50 20.50 -12.76 -6.79
CA GLN A 50 21.67 -12.85 -5.96
C GLN A 50 21.35 -12.54 -4.49
N GLU A 51 20.62 -11.50 -4.21
CA GLU A 51 20.20 -11.10 -2.85
C GLU A 51 19.26 -12.15 -2.21
N ALA A 52 18.36 -12.75 -3.01
CA ALA A 52 17.46 -13.80 -2.56
C ALA A 52 18.14 -15.17 -2.42
N GLY A 53 19.40 -15.32 -2.87
CA GLY A 53 20.13 -16.59 -2.84
C GLY A 53 19.56 -17.65 -3.79
N ILE A 54 18.99 -17.23 -4.94
CA ILE A 54 18.37 -18.09 -5.95
C ILE A 54 18.91 -17.78 -7.35
N THR A 55 18.48 -18.54 -8.34
CA THR A 55 18.85 -18.31 -9.74
C THR A 55 17.88 -17.35 -10.44
N ASP A 56 18.32 -16.64 -11.49
CA ASP A 56 17.47 -15.79 -12.32
C ASP A 56 16.27 -16.60 -12.88
N ALA A 57 16.49 -17.86 -13.28
CA ALA A 57 15.43 -18.75 -13.73
C ALA A 57 14.35 -19.02 -12.65
N ALA A 58 14.74 -19.04 -11.38
CA ALA A 58 13.80 -19.20 -10.28
C ALA A 58 12.95 -17.94 -10.08
N ILE A 59 13.50 -16.74 -10.35
CA ILE A 59 12.70 -15.51 -10.35
C ILE A 59 11.68 -15.57 -11.48
N TYR A 60 12.08 -15.87 -12.72
CA TYR A 60 11.18 -15.93 -13.88
C TYR A 60 10.12 -17.03 -13.78
N TYR A 61 10.29 -18.00 -12.89
CA TYR A 61 9.22 -18.95 -12.56
C TYR A 61 8.08 -18.30 -11.76
N HIS A 62 8.38 -17.26 -10.94
CA HIS A 62 7.41 -16.59 -10.07
C HIS A 62 6.91 -15.26 -10.63
N PHE A 63 7.75 -14.56 -11.38
CA PHE A 63 7.49 -13.21 -11.91
C PHE A 63 8.07 -13.08 -13.32
N GLN A 64 7.27 -12.62 -14.26
CA GLN A 64 7.70 -12.48 -15.65
C GLN A 64 8.61 -11.27 -15.88
N SER A 65 8.55 -10.29 -14.97
CA SER A 65 9.31 -9.04 -15.06
C SER A 65 9.56 -8.42 -13.69
N LYS A 66 10.52 -7.49 -13.64
CA LYS A 66 10.75 -6.65 -12.45
C LYS A 66 9.51 -5.79 -12.11
N ARG A 67 8.74 -5.38 -13.12
CA ARG A 67 7.48 -4.64 -12.94
C ARG A 67 6.45 -5.50 -12.20
N GLU A 68 6.29 -6.76 -12.57
CA GLU A 68 5.37 -7.67 -11.88
C GLU A 68 5.76 -7.90 -10.41
N ILE A 69 7.07 -7.88 -10.09
CA ILE A 69 7.53 -7.90 -8.69
C ILE A 69 7.06 -6.63 -7.95
N LEU A 70 7.14 -5.47 -8.59
CA LEU A 70 6.68 -4.21 -7.99
C LEU A 70 5.17 -4.22 -7.75
N GLU A 71 4.39 -4.69 -8.73
CA GLU A 71 2.93 -4.85 -8.62
C GLU A 71 2.56 -5.78 -7.45
N ALA A 72 3.23 -6.93 -7.36
CA ALA A 72 3.04 -7.86 -6.26
C ALA A 72 3.44 -7.29 -4.89
N LEU A 73 4.47 -6.46 -4.83
CA LEU A 73 4.83 -5.74 -3.61
C LEU A 73 3.71 -4.79 -3.15
N VAL A 74 3.05 -4.11 -4.08
CA VAL A 74 1.88 -3.27 -3.78
C VAL A 74 0.73 -4.10 -3.22
N GLU A 75 0.40 -5.22 -3.89
CA GLU A 75 -0.71 -6.09 -3.48
C GLU A 75 -0.49 -6.72 -2.10
N GLU A 76 0.70 -7.29 -1.85
CA GLU A 76 0.99 -8.02 -0.61
C GLU A 76 1.26 -7.12 0.60
N ARG A 77 1.51 -5.83 0.39
CA ARG A 77 1.76 -4.88 1.48
C ARG A 77 0.52 -4.44 2.24
N GLY A 78 -0.60 -5.06 1.97
CA GLY A 78 -1.81 -4.84 2.73
C GLY A 78 -2.58 -3.56 2.37
N PHE A 79 -2.16 -2.82 1.32
CA PHE A 79 -2.90 -1.64 0.87
C PHE A 79 -4.35 -2.00 0.52
N VAL A 80 -4.55 -3.06 -0.27
CA VAL A 80 -5.88 -3.53 -0.68
C VAL A 80 -6.67 -4.07 0.51
N ALA A 81 -6.04 -4.95 1.31
CA ALA A 81 -6.69 -5.55 2.48
C ALA A 81 -7.05 -4.51 3.54
N GLY A 82 -6.16 -3.54 3.78
CA GLY A 82 -6.40 -2.43 4.70
C GLY A 82 -7.59 -1.59 4.26
N LEU A 83 -7.68 -1.22 2.98
CA LEU A 83 -8.81 -0.48 2.43
C LEU A 83 -10.13 -1.24 2.55
N GLN A 84 -10.16 -2.53 2.23
CA GLN A 84 -11.35 -3.37 2.37
C GLN A 84 -11.83 -3.46 3.82
N GLN A 85 -10.90 -3.48 4.77
CA GLN A 85 -11.24 -3.46 6.19
C GLN A 85 -11.82 -2.09 6.59
N LEU A 86 -11.25 -1.00 6.09
CA LEU A 86 -11.74 0.36 6.31
C LEU A 86 -13.17 0.55 5.78
N GLU A 87 -13.48 0.03 4.62
CA GLU A 87 -14.85 0.06 4.05
C GLU A 87 -15.87 -0.67 4.93
N ARG A 88 -15.51 -1.81 5.51
CA ARG A 88 -16.45 -2.65 6.28
C ARG A 88 -16.84 -2.03 7.62
N VAL A 89 -15.90 -1.40 8.31
CA VAL A 89 -16.12 -0.88 9.68
C VAL A 89 -16.88 0.45 9.67
N SER A 90 -16.78 1.24 8.61
CA SER A 90 -17.39 2.58 8.54
C SER A 90 -18.90 2.60 8.30
N ALA A 91 -19.58 1.44 8.24
CA ALA A 91 -20.97 1.37 7.76
C ALA A 91 -21.99 2.12 8.63
N ASP A 92 -21.77 2.21 9.93
CA ASP A 92 -22.74 2.72 10.93
C ASP A 92 -22.28 3.96 11.70
N LEU A 93 -21.10 4.49 11.39
CA LEU A 93 -20.55 5.68 12.04
C LEU A 93 -21.13 6.98 11.42
N PRO A 94 -21.17 8.11 12.15
CA PRO A 94 -21.39 9.43 11.55
C PRO A 94 -20.30 9.75 10.51
N LEU A 95 -20.63 10.60 9.53
CA LEU A 95 -19.71 10.96 8.44
C LEU A 95 -18.35 11.47 8.95
N GLU A 96 -18.33 12.38 9.92
CA GLU A 96 -17.09 12.92 10.48
C GLU A 96 -16.23 11.80 11.08
N GLU A 97 -16.81 10.94 11.91
CA GLU A 97 -16.10 9.84 12.56
C GLU A 97 -15.58 8.82 11.53
N THR A 98 -16.36 8.55 10.50
CA THR A 98 -15.96 7.69 9.38
C THR A 98 -14.74 8.24 8.65
N LEU A 99 -14.76 9.53 8.30
CA LEU A 99 -13.62 10.15 7.60
C LEU A 99 -12.36 10.20 8.46
N LEU A 100 -12.49 10.55 9.74
CA LEU A 100 -11.37 10.54 10.68
C LEU A 100 -10.79 9.13 10.83
N TRP A 101 -11.65 8.14 11.00
CA TRP A 101 -11.23 6.74 11.15
C TRP A 101 -10.53 6.22 9.89
N MET A 102 -11.06 6.50 8.70
CA MET A 102 -10.45 6.13 7.43
C MET A 102 -9.11 6.84 7.21
N ALA A 103 -9.03 8.13 7.53
CA ALA A 103 -7.79 8.90 7.42
C ALA A 103 -6.69 8.35 8.34
N HIS A 104 -7.01 8.04 9.60
CA HIS A 104 -6.06 7.46 10.54
C HIS A 104 -5.59 6.07 10.07
N GLY A 105 -6.51 5.25 9.57
CA GLY A 105 -6.17 3.94 8.99
C GLY A 105 -5.22 4.08 7.79
N ALA A 106 -5.52 5.03 6.89
CA ALA A 106 -4.68 5.35 5.75
C ALA A 106 -3.27 5.79 6.17
N ILE A 107 -3.19 6.71 7.12
CA ILE A 107 -1.92 7.21 7.67
C ILE A 107 -1.09 6.07 8.27
N ASN A 108 -1.71 5.15 9.01
CA ASN A 108 -1.02 4.01 9.58
C ASN A 108 -0.45 3.09 8.48
N ILE A 109 -1.25 2.74 7.47
CA ILE A 109 -0.81 1.93 6.34
C ILE A 109 0.33 2.62 5.58
N MET A 110 0.24 3.94 5.37
CA MET A 110 1.27 4.70 4.69
C MET A 110 2.57 4.77 5.50
N ASP A 111 2.49 4.97 6.81
CA ASP A 111 3.70 5.03 7.68
C ASP A 111 4.38 3.66 7.81
N GLU A 112 3.62 2.57 7.89
CA GLU A 112 4.14 1.20 7.88
C GLU A 112 4.86 0.86 6.56
N ASN A 113 4.41 1.45 5.45
CA ASN A 113 4.98 1.24 4.12
C ASN A 113 5.80 2.45 3.61
N ARG A 114 6.26 3.31 4.52
CA ARG A 114 6.87 4.60 4.23
C ARG A 114 8.00 4.52 3.19
N ASP A 115 8.96 3.62 3.38
CA ASP A 115 10.13 3.54 2.51
C ASP A 115 9.75 3.09 1.09
N PHE A 116 8.77 2.20 0.99
CA PHE A 116 8.22 1.75 -0.29
C PHE A 116 7.45 2.86 -1.01
N LEU A 117 6.56 3.58 -0.31
CA LEU A 117 5.82 4.70 -0.88
C LEU A 117 6.74 5.86 -1.28
N ARG A 118 7.74 6.16 -0.44
CA ARG A 118 8.77 7.14 -0.75
C ARG A 118 9.50 6.79 -2.04
N LEU A 119 9.85 5.52 -2.21
CA LEU A 119 10.52 5.03 -3.41
C LEU A 119 9.63 5.26 -4.65
N ILE A 120 8.39 4.75 -4.64
CA ILE A 120 7.45 4.89 -5.77
C ILE A 120 7.27 6.37 -6.13
N PHE A 121 7.08 7.22 -5.14
CA PHE A 121 6.92 8.66 -5.33
C PHE A 121 8.15 9.30 -5.99
N LEU A 122 9.34 9.05 -5.45
CA LEU A 122 10.58 9.66 -5.97
C LEU A 122 10.99 9.12 -7.35
N GLU A 123 10.84 7.82 -7.60
CA GLU A 123 11.12 7.22 -8.91
C GLU A 123 10.10 7.71 -9.96
N GLY A 124 8.82 7.82 -9.59
CA GLY A 124 7.79 8.39 -10.47
C GLY A 124 8.07 9.85 -10.83
N LEU A 125 8.46 10.69 -9.86
CA LEU A 125 8.91 12.06 -10.13
C LEU A 125 10.19 12.10 -10.98
N GLY A 126 11.04 11.09 -10.87
CA GLY A 126 12.24 10.90 -11.70
C GLY A 126 11.95 10.43 -13.13
N GLY A 127 10.69 10.16 -13.47
CA GLY A 127 10.25 9.74 -14.81
C GLY A 127 10.23 8.23 -15.01
N ASP A 128 10.29 7.41 -13.96
CA ASP A 128 10.06 5.97 -14.09
C ASP A 128 8.56 5.68 -14.28
N GLU A 129 8.18 5.24 -15.48
CA GLU A 129 6.78 4.99 -15.84
C GLU A 129 6.14 3.90 -14.98
N SER A 130 6.89 2.86 -14.60
CA SER A 130 6.36 1.79 -13.76
C SER A 130 6.03 2.29 -12.35
N ALA A 131 6.89 3.11 -11.77
CA ALA A 131 6.65 3.73 -10.47
C ALA A 131 5.46 4.70 -10.52
N LEU A 132 5.36 5.50 -11.59
CA LEU A 132 4.24 6.42 -11.81
C LEU A 132 2.91 5.68 -11.95
N ASP A 133 2.89 4.57 -12.70
CA ASP A 133 1.71 3.72 -12.84
C ASP A 133 1.27 3.14 -11.48
N GLN A 134 2.23 2.68 -10.66
CA GLN A 134 1.91 2.14 -9.33
C GLN A 134 1.42 3.22 -8.37
N TYR A 135 2.02 4.42 -8.39
CA TYR A 135 1.53 5.56 -7.62
C TYR A 135 0.09 5.92 -8.00
N SER A 136 -0.18 6.01 -9.31
CA SER A 136 -1.51 6.29 -9.84
C SER A 136 -2.51 5.18 -9.48
N HIS A 137 -2.10 3.92 -9.57
CA HIS A 137 -2.94 2.79 -9.21
C HIS A 137 -3.35 2.84 -7.72
N LEU A 138 -2.40 3.05 -6.83
CA LEU A 138 -2.67 3.19 -5.39
C LEU A 138 -3.61 4.37 -5.09
N THR A 139 -3.35 5.52 -5.69
CA THR A 139 -4.17 6.72 -5.48
C THR A 139 -5.61 6.48 -5.95
N ASN A 140 -5.79 5.89 -7.14
CA ASN A 140 -7.11 5.56 -7.70
C ASN A 140 -7.85 4.53 -6.83
N LEU A 141 -7.13 3.54 -6.30
CA LEU A 141 -7.72 2.52 -5.41
C LEU A 141 -8.30 3.17 -4.15
N TRP A 142 -7.55 4.07 -3.52
CA TRP A 142 -7.98 4.80 -2.33
C TRP A 142 -9.14 5.75 -2.62
N GLU A 143 -9.08 6.49 -3.74
CA GLU A 143 -10.17 7.39 -4.17
C GLU A 143 -11.46 6.58 -4.41
N SER A 144 -11.36 5.43 -5.07
CA SER A 144 -12.51 4.57 -5.35
C SER A 144 -13.13 4.00 -4.07
N ALA A 145 -12.31 3.52 -3.14
CA ALA A 145 -12.75 2.98 -1.86
C ALA A 145 -13.49 4.05 -1.03
N LEU A 146 -12.89 5.23 -0.88
CA LEU A 146 -13.51 6.33 -0.14
C LEU A 146 -14.78 6.83 -0.83
N THR A 147 -14.79 6.91 -2.17
CA THR A 147 -15.99 7.30 -2.94
C THR A 147 -17.13 6.33 -2.70
N ALA A 148 -16.87 5.01 -2.68
CA ALA A 148 -17.88 4.00 -2.40
C ALA A 148 -18.51 4.18 -1.01
N VAL A 149 -17.69 4.49 -0.02
CA VAL A 149 -18.16 4.82 1.34
C VAL A 149 -19.01 6.09 1.33
N LEU A 150 -18.54 7.17 0.72
CA LEU A 150 -19.22 8.47 0.72
C LEU A 150 -20.57 8.46 -0.03
N ARG A 151 -20.72 7.62 -1.04
CA ARG A 151 -22.02 7.45 -1.74
C ARG A 151 -23.14 7.05 -0.79
N ARG A 152 -22.86 6.21 0.21
CA ARG A 152 -23.84 5.81 1.22
C ARG A 152 -24.35 6.99 2.05
N TYR A 153 -23.48 7.96 2.35
CA TYR A 153 -23.85 9.20 3.04
C TYR A 153 -24.61 10.16 2.13
N ALA A 154 -24.23 10.24 0.86
CA ALA A 154 -24.95 11.04 -0.12
C ALA A 154 -26.40 10.54 -0.30
N GLU A 155 -26.62 9.22 -0.34
CA GLU A 155 -27.94 8.60 -0.42
C GLU A 155 -28.80 8.91 0.81
N LYS A 156 -28.19 9.10 1.98
CA LYS A 156 -28.86 9.52 3.23
C LYS A 156 -29.10 11.03 3.32
N GLY A 157 -28.53 11.83 2.40
CA GLY A 157 -28.61 13.29 2.42
C GLY A 157 -27.55 13.97 3.30
N ASP A 158 -26.56 13.22 3.78
CA ASP A 158 -25.53 13.71 4.72
C ASP A 158 -24.39 14.47 4.02
N LEU A 159 -24.43 14.62 2.69
CA LEU A 159 -23.43 15.35 1.89
C LEU A 159 -24.04 16.53 1.10
N PRO A 160 -24.62 17.56 1.78
CA PRO A 160 -25.22 18.68 1.09
C PRO A 160 -24.14 19.51 0.37
N GLY A 161 -24.34 19.74 -0.95
CA GLY A 161 -23.51 20.67 -1.73
C GLY A 161 -22.15 20.14 -2.17
N VAL A 162 -21.81 18.86 -1.89
CA VAL A 162 -20.58 18.24 -2.36
C VAL A 162 -20.84 16.83 -2.91
N THR A 163 -20.17 16.45 -3.99
CA THR A 163 -20.27 15.09 -4.52
C THR A 163 -19.31 14.14 -3.82
N PRO A 164 -19.64 12.83 -3.70
CA PRO A 164 -18.75 11.83 -3.14
C PRO A 164 -17.37 11.84 -3.79
N GLU A 165 -17.30 11.97 -5.12
CA GLU A 165 -16.08 11.99 -5.90
C GLU A 165 -15.19 13.23 -5.58
N ALA A 166 -15.83 14.40 -5.45
CA ALA A 166 -15.12 15.64 -5.11
C ALA A 166 -14.53 15.59 -3.70
N LEU A 167 -15.34 15.15 -2.72
CA LEU A 167 -14.89 15.03 -1.33
C LEU A 167 -13.82 13.95 -1.17
N SER A 168 -13.99 12.80 -1.82
CA SER A 168 -13.00 11.72 -1.82
C SER A 168 -11.64 12.24 -2.31
N ARG A 169 -11.60 12.91 -3.45
CA ARG A 169 -10.37 13.47 -4.02
C ARG A 169 -9.72 14.50 -3.11
N GLN A 170 -10.50 15.39 -2.50
CA GLN A 170 -9.98 16.37 -1.55
C GLN A 170 -9.33 15.71 -0.34
N VAL A 171 -9.98 14.70 0.25
CA VAL A 171 -9.47 13.96 1.40
C VAL A 171 -8.19 13.21 1.05
N ILE A 172 -8.17 12.50 -0.08
CA ILE A 172 -6.98 11.75 -0.53
C ILE A 172 -5.80 12.69 -0.77
N TYR A 173 -6.00 13.79 -1.49
CA TYR A 173 -4.92 14.75 -1.75
C TYR A 173 -4.39 15.40 -0.48
N LEU A 174 -5.27 15.67 0.49
CA LEU A 174 -4.87 16.19 1.78
C LEU A 174 -3.96 15.21 2.54
N ILE A 175 -4.34 13.93 2.57
CA ILE A 175 -3.56 12.88 3.27
C ILE A 175 -2.22 12.65 2.55
N LEU A 176 -2.24 12.55 1.22
CA LEU A 176 -1.03 12.36 0.42
C LEU A 176 -0.05 13.53 0.60
N MET A 177 -0.52 14.77 0.50
CA MET A 177 0.33 15.96 0.69
C MET A 177 0.91 16.01 2.10
N ALA A 178 0.11 15.69 3.13
CA ALA A 178 0.60 15.62 4.49
C ALA A 178 1.69 14.55 4.66
N PHE A 179 1.51 13.39 4.03
CA PHE A 179 2.51 12.33 4.04
C PHE A 179 3.80 12.77 3.31
N GLU A 180 3.69 13.34 2.12
CA GLU A 180 4.82 13.85 1.33
C GLU A 180 5.60 14.93 2.09
N ASP A 181 4.93 15.82 2.80
CA ASP A 181 5.57 16.81 3.69
C ASP A 181 6.44 16.14 4.78
N THR A 182 6.02 15.00 5.31
CA THR A 182 6.87 14.25 6.25
C THR A 182 8.07 13.60 5.57
N LEU A 183 7.99 13.27 4.27
CA LEU A 183 9.13 12.79 3.50
C LEU A 183 10.18 13.88 3.27
N LEU A 184 9.76 15.12 3.28
CA LEU A 184 10.63 16.30 3.14
C LEU A 184 11.09 16.87 4.50
N GLY A 185 10.61 16.31 5.63
CA GLY A 185 10.93 16.78 6.96
C GLY A 185 10.35 18.16 7.32
N ARG A 186 9.26 18.59 6.67
CA ARG A 186 8.72 19.94 6.81
C ARG A 186 7.96 20.18 8.11
N HIS A 187 7.13 19.24 8.53
CA HIS A 187 6.30 19.36 9.74
C HIS A 187 6.71 18.39 10.85
N VAL A 188 7.45 17.34 10.47
CA VAL A 188 7.96 16.33 11.38
C VAL A 188 9.41 16.06 11.00
N PRO A 189 10.36 16.00 11.96
CA PRO A 189 11.75 15.68 11.64
C PRO A 189 11.88 14.38 10.84
N LEU A 190 12.77 14.35 9.84
CA LEU A 190 12.98 13.15 8.99
C LEU A 190 13.31 11.88 9.79
N ARG A 191 13.92 12.05 10.97
CA ARG A 191 14.32 10.96 11.87
C ARG A 191 13.35 10.75 13.04
N ALA A 192 12.17 11.38 13.01
CA ALA A 192 11.17 11.19 14.04
C ALA A 192 10.75 9.72 14.15
N ALA A 193 10.42 9.27 15.35
CA ALA A 193 9.92 7.93 15.57
C ALA A 193 8.59 7.70 14.84
N PRO A 194 8.26 6.47 14.40
CA PRO A 194 7.01 6.17 13.71
C PRO A 194 5.77 6.67 14.45
N GLU A 195 5.73 6.51 15.77
CA GLU A 195 4.61 6.97 16.60
C GLU A 195 4.45 8.50 16.58
N GLU A 196 5.55 9.24 16.66
CA GLU A 196 5.54 10.71 16.59
C GLU A 196 5.03 11.19 15.22
N ARG A 197 5.47 10.56 14.13
CA ARG A 197 5.01 10.88 12.78
C ARG A 197 3.52 10.62 12.62
N ARG A 198 3.04 9.44 13.02
CA ARG A 198 1.61 9.09 12.94
C ARG A 198 0.75 10.04 13.75
N LYS A 199 1.18 10.40 14.95
CA LYS A 199 0.48 11.35 15.81
C LYS A 199 0.38 12.73 15.17
N ALA A 200 1.46 13.23 14.58
CA ALA A 200 1.47 14.53 13.90
C ALA A 200 0.58 14.53 12.66
N LEU A 201 0.65 13.47 11.84
CA LEU A 201 -0.20 13.32 10.66
C LEU A 201 -1.69 13.20 11.03
N ALA A 202 -2.01 12.42 12.05
CA ALA A 202 -3.38 12.29 12.55
C ALA A 202 -3.94 13.63 13.04
N ALA A 203 -3.18 14.38 13.83
CA ALA A 203 -3.60 15.69 14.30
C ALA A 203 -3.83 16.68 13.15
N PHE A 204 -2.99 16.65 12.13
CA PHE A 204 -3.18 17.45 10.92
C PHE A 204 -4.44 17.04 10.15
N ALA A 205 -4.64 15.73 9.94
CA ALA A 205 -5.81 15.19 9.26
C ALA A 205 -7.10 15.56 9.99
N ASP A 206 -7.15 15.43 11.32
CA ASP A 206 -8.29 15.79 12.15
C ASP A 206 -8.68 17.26 11.96
N GLN A 207 -7.69 18.15 12.05
CA GLN A 207 -7.93 19.58 11.89
C GLN A 207 -8.44 19.90 10.48
N ALA A 208 -7.82 19.35 9.46
CA ALA A 208 -8.15 19.65 8.07
C ALA A 208 -9.48 19.04 7.64
N LEU A 209 -9.78 17.80 8.03
CA LEU A 209 -11.05 17.14 7.70
C LEU A 209 -12.24 17.85 8.34
N ARG A 210 -12.12 18.32 9.58
CA ARG A 210 -13.18 19.11 10.23
C ARG A 210 -13.46 20.44 9.51
N GLN A 211 -12.52 20.98 8.76
CA GLN A 211 -12.71 22.19 7.94
C GLN A 211 -13.34 21.88 6.58
N LEU A 212 -13.13 20.70 6.03
CA LEU A 212 -13.70 20.25 4.76
C LEU A 212 -15.17 19.83 4.87
N LEU A 213 -15.59 19.39 6.05
CA LEU A 213 -16.95 18.89 6.25
C LEU A 213 -17.98 20.00 6.18
N PRO A 214 -19.12 19.77 5.51
CA PRO A 214 -20.24 20.71 5.52
C PRO A 214 -20.69 20.91 6.95
N ARG A 215 -20.80 22.17 7.36
CA ARG A 215 -21.36 22.51 8.67
C ARG A 215 -22.84 22.15 8.70
N PRO A 216 -23.33 21.52 9.76
CA PRO A 216 -24.76 21.28 9.88
C PRO A 216 -25.50 22.62 9.75
N ALA A 217 -26.57 22.63 8.94
CA ALA A 217 -27.41 23.80 8.82
C ALA A 217 -27.84 24.22 10.24
N ARG A 218 -27.53 25.47 10.64
CA ARG A 218 -28.04 26.01 11.90
C ARG A 218 -29.54 26.10 11.75
N GLY A 219 -30.26 25.20 12.42
CA GLY A 219 -31.71 25.25 12.56
C GLY A 219 -32.16 26.48 13.34
#